data_48ad6b7ac4ba88b318d239a0b4c9e972
#
_entry.id   48ad6b7ac4ba88b318d239a0b4c9e972
#
_cell.length_a   1.000
_cell.length_b   1.000
_cell.length_c   1.000
_cell.angle_alpha   90.00
_cell.angle_beta   90.00
_cell.angle_gamma   90.00
#
_symmetry.space_group_name_H-M   'P 1'
#
loop_
_entity.id
_entity.type
_entity.pdbx_description
1 polymer ?
#
loop_
_entity_poly.entity_id
_entity_poly.type
_entity_poly.pdbx_seq_one_letter_code
_entity_poly.pdbx_strand_id
1 'polypeptide(L)'
;MGLATGPVLAQTPFDAGQRDEAKQIQEHLQVFSDRSVYAVDETIHFVAYHRVSGPIGANPWSSVLYVELIASTGEALAQGKYRLSGGSAEGALSIPTASLTGNYYLKCYTQWMRNRGPHSFSYIPLKIINPYRSDVIGNAETESTAGSAQKESFKEGMLEISSSSQSVQGGREVVFQVKGAATVFTDPLRCCVTVIPAGSIDLSGGQYKNAPLAASDSFRVSFLPDLGNSVSISGTVVGPDQETVPYTTLHFSLLGEVPDYFATMSDKHGRFVFSTPTGVDNVQEFFVTPEQEEGSGLEVRIDQEFDSQPLSLPAEPFQLSEDELELARRIALNIQLTKAFIPGDFPLDTSVLEEYSEGNSIPFYGTRVKRLLIDDYVRLPNLEEIFINLIPEVQFYRKQGKNKIRILSDNNSIGIYRPLIMIDHISVFDHDALLTLSPEKIERIDLINDIYLKGNVAFGGVLAIYSRKGDMAGIDLPKGSYFFDYESFHPVLSLMEAPPLQDDRVPDTRNTLFWAGNLLLEQGKHIEIPIRAPSTSGNYVILVRGISPGGEVYSATATFSVE
;
A
#
# COMPACT_ATOMS: atom_id res chain seq x y z
N MET A 1 -27.73 -8.92 14.29
CA MET A 1 -26.82 -8.11 15.13
C MET A 1 -26.17 -7.13 14.18
N GLY A 2 -26.53 -5.86 14.26
CA GLY A 2 -26.05 -4.85 13.32
C GLY A 2 -24.60 -4.51 13.58
N LEU A 3 -23.73 -4.73 12.59
CA LEU A 3 -22.42 -4.11 12.53
C LEU A 3 -22.64 -2.61 12.28
N ALA A 4 -22.38 -1.81 13.30
CA ALA A 4 -22.30 -0.38 13.17
C ALA A 4 -21.08 -0.06 12.30
N THR A 5 -21.32 0.33 11.05
CA THR A 5 -20.33 1.06 10.26
C THR A 5 -20.10 2.39 10.99
N GLY A 6 -19.01 2.46 11.76
CA GLY A 6 -18.59 3.71 12.37
C GLY A 6 -18.36 4.75 11.27
N PRO A 7 -18.66 6.02 11.52
CA PRO A 7 -18.37 7.07 10.57
C PRO A 7 -16.88 7.06 10.26
N VAL A 8 -16.52 6.98 8.99
CA VAL A 8 -15.16 7.32 8.52
C VAL A 8 -15.00 8.79 8.92
N LEU A 9 -14.28 9.02 10.01
CA LEU A 9 -13.93 10.36 10.44
C LEU A 9 -13.06 10.95 9.34
N ALA A 10 -13.63 11.87 8.58
CA ALA A 10 -12.84 12.74 7.72
C ALA A 10 -11.69 13.27 8.58
N GLN A 11 -10.45 13.07 8.16
CA GLN A 11 -9.29 13.55 8.89
C GLN A 11 -9.37 15.07 8.94
N THR A 12 -9.91 15.60 10.04
CA THR A 12 -9.80 17.03 10.30
C THR A 12 -8.31 17.32 10.53
N PRO A 13 -7.74 18.33 9.87
CA PRO A 13 -6.38 18.73 10.17
C PRO A 13 -6.27 19.00 11.67
N PHE A 14 -5.22 18.47 12.31
CA PHE A 14 -4.97 18.68 13.72
C PHE A 14 -5.16 20.16 14.10
N ASP A 15 -5.89 20.44 15.15
CA ASP A 15 -5.91 21.77 15.74
C ASP A 15 -4.50 22.17 16.27
N ALA A 16 -4.32 23.42 16.66
CA ALA A 16 -3.02 23.92 17.06
C ALA A 16 -2.44 23.18 18.31
N GLY A 17 -3.31 22.75 19.24
CA GLY A 17 -2.89 21.99 20.43
C GLY A 17 -2.48 20.56 20.08
N GLN A 18 -3.26 19.90 19.27
CA GLN A 18 -2.97 18.53 18.78
C GLN A 18 -1.69 18.48 17.94
N ARG A 19 -1.33 19.56 17.22
CA ARG A 19 -0.07 19.63 16.46
C ARG A 19 1.16 19.57 17.34
N ASP A 20 1.15 20.21 18.49
CA ASP A 20 2.29 20.20 19.39
C ASP A 20 2.45 18.85 20.11
N GLU A 21 1.36 18.18 20.45
CA GLU A 21 1.39 16.80 20.94
C GLU A 21 1.85 15.82 19.86
N ALA A 22 1.36 15.97 18.63
CA ALA A 22 1.74 15.12 17.49
C ALA A 22 3.25 15.20 17.18
N LYS A 23 3.90 16.36 17.38
CA LYS A 23 5.37 16.48 17.24
C LYS A 23 6.15 15.51 18.13
N GLN A 24 5.59 15.11 19.25
CA GLN A 24 6.23 14.19 20.20
C GLN A 24 6.09 12.73 19.76
N ILE A 25 5.19 12.42 18.81
CA ILE A 25 5.00 11.08 18.32
C ILE A 25 6.13 10.72 17.36
N GLN A 26 6.83 9.63 17.67
CA GLN A 26 7.90 9.08 16.86
C GLN A 26 7.59 7.63 16.51
N GLU A 27 7.70 7.33 15.25
CA GLU A 27 7.60 5.97 14.74
C GLU A 27 8.98 5.39 14.46
N HIS A 28 9.14 4.13 14.78
CA HIS A 28 10.36 3.37 14.58
C HIS A 28 10.03 2.07 13.87
N LEU A 29 10.79 1.76 12.84
CA LEU A 29 10.69 0.52 12.09
C LEU A 29 11.95 -0.31 12.31
N GLN A 30 11.76 -1.58 12.70
CA GLN A 30 12.79 -2.60 12.64
C GLN A 30 12.43 -3.54 11.50
N VAL A 31 13.28 -3.60 10.48
CA VAL A 31 13.00 -4.35 9.26
C VAL A 31 14.01 -5.47 9.08
N PHE A 32 13.55 -6.65 8.68
CA PHE A 32 14.38 -7.79 8.33
C PHE A 32 13.98 -8.32 6.95
N SER A 33 14.96 -8.61 6.11
CA SER A 33 14.78 -9.31 4.83
C SER A 33 15.17 -10.78 4.98
N ASP A 34 14.69 -11.63 4.10
CA ASP A 34 15.07 -13.04 4.09
C ASP A 34 16.56 -13.24 3.77
N ARG A 35 17.13 -12.43 2.89
CA ARG A 35 18.54 -12.48 2.45
C ARG A 35 19.10 -11.07 2.27
N SER A 36 20.41 -10.96 1.99
CA SER A 36 21.07 -9.73 1.57
C SER A 36 21.66 -9.79 0.16
N VAL A 37 21.71 -10.98 -0.46
CA VAL A 37 22.20 -11.21 -1.82
C VAL A 37 21.10 -11.83 -2.66
N TYR A 38 20.79 -11.19 -3.77
CA TYR A 38 19.72 -11.57 -4.70
C TYR A 38 20.18 -11.50 -6.14
N ALA A 39 19.43 -12.15 -7.03
CA ALA A 39 19.51 -11.86 -8.44
C ALA A 39 18.25 -11.12 -8.92
N VAL A 40 18.31 -10.56 -10.12
CA VAL A 40 17.12 -10.01 -10.79
C VAL A 40 16.08 -11.12 -11.01
N ASP A 41 14.81 -10.78 -11.09
CA ASP A 41 13.64 -11.69 -11.12
C ASP A 41 13.37 -12.44 -9.80
N GLU A 42 14.17 -12.25 -8.76
CA GLU A 42 13.86 -12.79 -7.45
C GLU A 42 12.96 -11.84 -6.64
N THR A 43 12.39 -12.35 -5.58
CA THR A 43 11.54 -11.60 -4.65
C THR A 43 12.26 -11.42 -3.32
N ILE A 44 12.27 -10.19 -2.83
CA ILE A 44 12.75 -9.83 -1.48
C ILE A 44 11.58 -10.04 -0.53
N HIS A 45 11.67 -11.04 0.35
CA HIS A 45 10.73 -11.19 1.45
C HIS A 45 11.23 -10.36 2.64
N PHE A 46 10.30 -9.68 3.31
CA PHE A 46 10.66 -8.86 4.47
C PHE A 46 9.55 -8.83 5.51
N VAL A 47 9.93 -8.47 6.72
CA VAL A 47 9.03 -8.07 7.80
C VAL A 47 9.49 -6.77 8.40
N ALA A 48 8.56 -5.89 8.69
CA ALA A 48 8.78 -4.66 9.43
C ALA A 48 8.00 -4.70 10.74
N TYR A 49 8.69 -4.49 11.86
CA TYR A 49 8.09 -4.32 13.16
C TYR A 49 8.01 -2.83 13.47
N HIS A 50 6.81 -2.36 13.72
CA HIS A 50 6.49 -0.95 13.92
C HIS A 50 6.26 -0.66 15.40
N ARG A 51 6.92 0.35 15.92
CA ARG A 51 6.78 0.84 17.29
C ARG A 51 6.53 2.34 17.27
N VAL A 52 5.66 2.77 18.15
CA VAL A 52 5.33 4.18 18.33
C VAL A 52 5.76 4.61 19.72
N SER A 53 6.48 5.72 19.82
CA SER A 53 6.82 6.38 21.07
C SER A 53 6.24 7.79 21.10
N GLY A 54 5.85 8.25 22.30
CA GLY A 54 5.22 9.55 22.47
C GLY A 54 4.15 9.56 23.57
N PRO A 55 3.26 10.55 23.59
CA PRO A 55 2.19 10.64 24.57
C PRO A 55 1.32 9.39 24.61
N ILE A 56 0.86 9.02 25.80
CA ILE A 56 0.00 7.85 26.03
C ILE A 56 -1.29 8.01 25.21
N GLY A 57 -1.59 7.04 24.36
CA GLY A 57 -2.77 7.03 23.50
C GLY A 57 -2.49 7.00 21.99
N ALA A 58 -1.23 7.14 21.58
CA ALA A 58 -0.81 6.94 20.19
C ALA A 58 -0.81 5.44 19.85
N ASN A 59 -1.97 4.84 19.67
CA ASN A 59 -2.14 3.43 19.36
C ASN A 59 -2.87 3.28 18.02
N PRO A 60 -2.56 2.31 17.21
CA PRO A 60 -1.49 2.34 16.20
C PRO A 60 -1.58 3.62 15.36
N TRP A 61 -0.49 4.36 15.22
CA TRP A 61 -0.47 5.67 14.57
C TRP A 61 -0.59 5.55 13.05
N SER A 62 0.28 4.77 12.41
CA SER A 62 0.20 4.50 10.97
C SER A 62 -0.22 3.06 10.69
N SER A 63 -1.02 2.87 9.65
CA SER A 63 -1.51 1.56 9.20
C SER A 63 -0.91 1.10 7.86
N VAL A 64 -0.02 1.89 7.26
CA VAL A 64 0.62 1.60 5.98
C VAL A 64 2.13 1.71 6.08
N LEU A 65 2.81 0.69 5.57
CA LEU A 65 4.25 0.66 5.35
C LEU A 65 4.53 0.90 3.87
N TYR A 66 5.37 1.87 3.57
CA TYR A 66 5.91 2.13 2.23
C TYR A 66 7.28 1.47 2.13
N VAL A 67 7.49 0.71 1.07
CA VAL A 67 8.72 -0.02 0.81
C VAL A 67 9.20 0.27 -0.60
N GLU A 68 10.46 0.61 -0.74
CA GLU A 68 11.09 0.91 -2.02
C GLU A 68 12.43 0.18 -2.14
N LEU A 69 12.68 -0.43 -3.29
CA LEU A 69 14.02 -0.85 -3.68
C LEU A 69 14.68 0.31 -4.40
N ILE A 70 15.73 0.87 -3.81
CA ILE A 70 16.38 2.07 -4.32
C ILE A 70 17.87 1.87 -4.57
N ALA A 71 18.40 2.60 -5.54
CA ALA A 71 19.85 2.78 -5.70
C ALA A 71 20.41 3.70 -4.60
N SER A 72 21.74 3.75 -4.43
CA SER A 72 22.40 4.68 -3.50
C SER A 72 22.10 6.16 -3.79
N THR A 73 21.71 6.49 -5.02
CA THR A 73 21.27 7.82 -5.44
C THR A 73 19.88 8.19 -4.97
N GLY A 74 19.12 7.22 -4.46
CA GLY A 74 17.71 7.39 -4.08
C GLY A 74 16.72 7.08 -5.21
N GLU A 75 17.19 6.73 -6.41
CA GLU A 75 16.32 6.31 -7.51
C GLU A 75 15.64 4.98 -7.19
N ALA A 76 14.31 4.94 -7.27
CA ALA A 76 13.52 3.77 -6.98
C ALA A 76 13.40 2.86 -8.21
N LEU A 77 13.63 1.56 -8.01
CA LEU A 77 13.48 0.52 -9.02
C LEU A 77 12.16 -0.23 -8.88
N ALA A 78 11.72 -0.44 -7.64
CA ALA A 78 10.45 -1.06 -7.31
C ALA A 78 9.88 -0.40 -6.05
N GLN A 79 8.57 -0.35 -5.95
CA GLN A 79 7.86 0.31 -4.86
C GLN A 79 6.63 -0.51 -4.49
N GLY A 80 6.25 -0.50 -3.22
CA GLY A 80 5.06 -1.20 -2.74
C GLY A 80 4.55 -0.65 -1.42
N LYS A 81 3.27 -0.89 -1.15
CA LYS A 81 2.57 -0.53 0.08
C LYS A 81 2.06 -1.79 0.76
N TYR A 82 2.24 -1.86 2.07
CA TYR A 82 1.89 -3.05 2.86
C TYR A 82 1.14 -2.65 4.12
N ARG A 83 0.20 -3.48 4.54
CA ARG A 83 -0.60 -3.22 5.74
C ARG A 83 0.24 -3.38 7.00
N LEU A 84 0.21 -2.36 7.87
CA LEU A 84 0.70 -2.43 9.23
C LEU A 84 -0.47 -2.86 10.14
N SER A 85 -0.45 -4.10 10.59
CA SER A 85 -1.48 -4.65 11.47
C SER A 85 -0.85 -5.22 12.74
N GLY A 86 -1.43 -4.88 13.89
CA GLY A 86 -0.91 -5.36 15.17
C GLY A 86 0.57 -4.99 15.44
N GLY A 87 1.10 -3.94 14.82
CA GLY A 87 2.48 -3.48 14.98
C GLY A 87 3.51 -4.21 14.11
N SER A 88 3.08 -4.87 13.02
CA SER A 88 3.97 -5.45 12.02
C SER A 88 3.37 -5.40 10.62
N ALA A 89 4.23 -5.45 9.61
CA ALA A 89 3.87 -5.69 8.23
C ALA A 89 4.79 -6.74 7.65
N GLU A 90 4.24 -7.68 6.92
CA GLU A 90 4.97 -8.63 6.08
C GLU A 90 4.76 -8.30 4.62
N GLY A 91 5.76 -8.56 3.80
CA GLY A 91 5.63 -8.29 2.38
C GLY A 91 6.67 -8.97 1.53
N ALA A 92 6.44 -8.83 0.23
CA ALA A 92 7.31 -9.35 -0.81
C ALA A 92 7.44 -8.30 -1.92
N LEU A 93 8.65 -7.95 -2.32
CA LEU A 93 8.92 -6.98 -3.36
C LEU A 93 9.78 -7.62 -4.46
N SER A 94 9.27 -7.64 -5.69
CA SER A 94 9.96 -8.23 -6.83
C SER A 94 11.08 -7.33 -7.33
N ILE A 95 12.22 -7.92 -7.69
CA ILE A 95 13.36 -7.22 -8.26
C ILE A 95 13.20 -7.17 -9.77
N PRO A 96 13.12 -5.98 -10.39
CA PRO A 96 12.96 -5.88 -11.84
C PRO A 96 14.12 -6.49 -12.62
N THR A 97 13.83 -7.18 -13.72
CA THR A 97 14.82 -7.78 -14.64
C THR A 97 15.80 -6.77 -15.22
N ALA A 98 15.36 -5.53 -15.35
CA ALA A 98 16.17 -4.44 -15.90
C ALA A 98 17.23 -3.91 -14.92
N SER A 99 17.17 -4.28 -13.63
CA SER A 99 18.11 -3.83 -12.61
C SER A 99 19.54 -4.23 -12.98
N LEU A 100 20.49 -3.33 -12.73
CA LEU A 100 21.92 -3.61 -12.95
C LEU A 100 22.52 -4.37 -11.75
N THR A 101 23.66 -5.00 -11.96
CA THR A 101 24.45 -5.52 -10.84
C THR A 101 24.95 -4.39 -9.96
N GLY A 102 24.75 -4.47 -8.63
CA GLY A 102 25.19 -3.40 -7.74
C GLY A 102 24.67 -3.50 -6.31
N ASN A 103 25.01 -2.44 -5.54
CA ASN A 103 24.52 -2.24 -4.19
C ASN A 103 23.23 -1.41 -4.22
N TYR A 104 22.23 -1.88 -3.49
CA TYR A 104 20.92 -1.29 -3.39
C TYR A 104 20.48 -1.22 -1.93
N TYR A 105 19.39 -0.55 -1.69
CA TYR A 105 18.79 -0.45 -0.36
C TYR A 105 17.30 -0.72 -0.42
N LEU A 106 16.81 -1.51 0.55
CA LEU A 106 15.38 -1.58 0.84
C LEU A 106 15.04 -0.45 1.81
N LYS A 107 14.36 0.58 1.32
CA LYS A 107 13.94 1.78 2.06
C LYS A 107 12.52 1.55 2.58
N CYS A 108 12.33 1.65 3.90
CA CYS A 108 11.05 1.41 4.55
C CYS A 108 10.67 2.58 5.45
N TYR A 109 9.43 3.05 5.34
CA TYR A 109 8.92 4.17 6.12
C TYR A 109 7.39 4.20 6.17
N THR A 110 6.83 5.04 7.02
CA THR A 110 5.40 5.37 7.05
C THR A 110 5.19 6.81 6.55
N GLN A 111 3.97 7.15 6.19
CA GLN A 111 3.63 8.52 5.77
C GLN A 111 3.98 9.54 6.87
N TRP A 112 3.76 9.18 8.15
CA TRP A 112 4.11 10.05 9.27
C TRP A 112 5.62 10.31 9.41
N MET A 113 6.45 9.30 9.14
CA MET A 113 7.91 9.44 9.20
C MET A 113 8.45 10.45 8.19
N ARG A 114 7.76 10.69 7.06
CA ARG A 114 8.14 11.71 6.06
C ARG A 114 8.22 13.13 6.64
N ASN A 115 7.45 13.43 7.71
CA ASN A 115 7.53 14.72 8.39
C ASN A 115 8.90 14.97 9.06
N ARG A 116 9.64 13.90 9.35
CA ARG A 116 10.99 13.97 9.92
C ARG A 116 12.08 13.82 8.87
N GLY A 117 11.69 13.45 7.65
CA GLY A 117 12.57 13.27 6.50
C GLY A 117 13.29 11.91 6.47
N PRO A 118 14.10 11.68 5.43
CA PRO A 118 14.72 10.39 5.13
C PRO A 118 15.58 9.79 6.25
N HIS A 119 16.09 10.60 7.17
CA HIS A 119 16.88 10.13 8.32
C HIS A 119 16.09 9.32 9.35
N SER A 120 14.77 9.44 9.33
CA SER A 120 13.89 8.64 10.19
C SER A 120 13.53 7.28 9.62
N PHE A 121 13.84 7.04 8.34
CA PHE A 121 13.49 5.82 7.63
C PHE A 121 14.45 4.67 7.97
N SER A 122 14.04 3.45 7.66
CA SER A 122 14.88 2.27 7.79
C SER A 122 15.42 1.85 6.42
N TYR A 123 16.71 1.51 6.39
CA TYR A 123 17.41 1.09 5.17
C TYR A 123 18.13 -0.23 5.41
N ILE A 124 17.90 -1.22 4.54
CA ILE A 124 18.61 -2.50 4.54
C ILE A 124 19.48 -2.55 3.29
N PRO A 125 20.81 -2.70 3.43
CA PRO A 125 21.68 -2.85 2.28
C PRO A 125 21.49 -4.22 1.64
N LEU A 126 21.43 -4.23 0.31
CA LEU A 126 21.25 -5.42 -0.51
C LEU A 126 22.24 -5.43 -1.66
N LYS A 127 22.70 -6.62 -2.06
CA LYS A 127 23.46 -6.84 -3.28
C LYS A 127 22.57 -7.53 -4.32
N ILE A 128 22.44 -6.91 -5.49
CA ILE A 128 21.68 -7.48 -6.60
C ILE A 128 22.61 -7.81 -7.74
N ILE A 129 22.45 -9.00 -8.30
CA ILE A 129 23.27 -9.53 -9.38
C ILE A 129 22.37 -9.73 -10.60
N ASN A 130 22.79 -9.19 -11.74
CA ASN A 130 22.14 -9.44 -13.01
C ASN A 130 23.00 -10.39 -13.86
N PRO A 131 22.66 -11.68 -13.93
CA PRO A 131 23.45 -12.66 -14.68
C PRO A 131 23.34 -12.49 -16.20
N TYR A 132 22.43 -11.64 -16.67
CA TYR A 132 22.20 -11.39 -18.10
C TYR A 132 22.96 -10.17 -18.64
N ARG A 133 23.56 -9.36 -17.76
CA ARG A 133 24.27 -8.13 -18.10
C ARG A 133 25.61 -8.05 -17.40
N SER A 134 26.63 -7.54 -18.10
CA SER A 134 27.96 -7.28 -17.53
C SER A 134 28.04 -5.91 -16.84
N ASP A 135 27.03 -5.07 -17.00
CA ASP A 135 27.05 -3.69 -16.51
C ASP A 135 26.82 -3.68 -14.99
N VAL A 136 27.67 -2.92 -14.31
CA VAL A 136 27.56 -2.67 -12.87
C VAL A 136 27.11 -1.22 -12.69
N ILE A 137 26.23 -0.99 -11.72
CA ILE A 137 25.78 0.38 -11.40
C ILE A 137 26.99 1.23 -11.06
N GLY A 138 27.15 2.34 -11.75
CA GLY A 138 28.27 3.26 -11.51
C GLY A 138 28.19 3.83 -10.10
N ASN A 139 29.29 3.76 -9.37
CA ASN A 139 29.41 4.50 -8.13
C ASN A 139 29.44 5.99 -8.50
N ALA A 140 28.43 6.75 -8.11
CA ALA A 140 28.55 8.19 -8.19
C ALA A 140 29.76 8.60 -7.36
N GLU A 141 30.71 9.35 -7.96
CA GLU A 141 31.80 10.00 -7.23
C GLU A 141 31.17 11.08 -6.32
N THR A 142 30.49 10.66 -5.28
CA THR A 142 29.97 11.55 -4.26
C THR A 142 30.97 11.48 -3.12
N GLU A 143 31.65 12.58 -2.87
CA GLU A 143 32.41 12.76 -1.62
C GLU A 143 31.44 12.41 -0.49
N SER A 144 31.70 11.27 0.14
CA SER A 144 30.92 10.74 1.24
C SER A 144 31.02 11.70 2.41
N THR A 145 30.06 12.62 2.52
CA THR A 145 29.71 13.24 3.80
C THR A 145 28.82 12.29 4.61
N ALA A 146 29.15 11.00 4.59
CA ALA A 146 28.48 10.00 5.37
C ALA A 146 28.73 10.27 6.84
N GLY A 147 27.73 10.86 7.49
CA GLY A 147 27.61 10.76 8.93
C GLY A 147 27.69 9.27 9.28
N SER A 148 28.49 8.92 10.28
CA SER A 148 28.75 7.55 10.70
C SER A 148 27.44 6.80 10.92
N ALA A 149 27.08 5.94 9.95
CA ALA A 149 25.95 5.05 10.08
C ALA A 149 26.23 4.09 11.25
N GLN A 150 25.42 4.12 12.28
CA GLN A 150 25.52 3.18 13.39
C GLN A 150 24.94 1.84 12.95
N LYS A 151 25.77 0.79 12.94
CA LYS A 151 25.29 -0.60 12.82
C LYS A 151 24.64 -1.00 14.13
N GLU A 152 23.41 -1.51 14.08
CA GLU A 152 22.78 -2.10 15.26
C GLU A 152 23.48 -3.43 15.61
N SER A 153 23.83 -3.60 16.88
CA SER A 153 24.33 -4.86 17.39
C SER A 153 23.17 -5.74 17.86
N PHE A 154 23.13 -6.97 17.39
CA PHE A 154 22.20 -7.99 17.86
C PHE A 154 22.66 -8.54 19.22
N LYS A 155 21.73 -8.80 20.13
CA LYS A 155 22.00 -9.51 21.37
C LYS A 155 21.98 -11.02 21.08
N GLU A 156 23.13 -11.67 21.21
CA GLU A 156 23.27 -13.11 21.07
C GLU A 156 22.99 -13.84 22.39
N GLY A 157 22.74 -15.15 22.32
CA GLY A 157 22.57 -16.02 23.49
C GLY A 157 21.20 -15.99 24.15
N MET A 158 20.24 -15.27 23.59
CA MET A 158 18.86 -15.17 24.11
C MET A 158 17.87 -16.08 23.36
N LEU A 159 18.24 -16.54 22.19
CA LEU A 159 17.51 -17.51 21.37
C LEU A 159 18.39 -18.74 21.19
N GLU A 160 17.78 -19.91 21.25
CA GLU A 160 18.42 -21.18 21.03
C GLU A 160 17.74 -21.92 19.86
N ILE A 161 18.55 -22.48 18.96
CA ILE A 161 18.07 -23.27 17.84
C ILE A 161 18.64 -24.68 18.01
N SER A 162 17.76 -25.67 18.02
CA SER A 162 18.14 -27.09 17.98
C SER A 162 17.57 -27.73 16.72
N SER A 163 18.31 -28.68 16.16
CA SER A 163 17.95 -29.40 14.94
C SER A 163 17.79 -30.88 15.21
N SER A 164 16.88 -31.53 14.51
CA SER A 164 16.73 -32.99 14.53
C SER A 164 17.91 -33.71 13.87
N SER A 165 18.64 -33.08 12.96
CA SER A 165 19.83 -33.60 12.29
C SER A 165 20.73 -32.44 11.81
N GLN A 166 22.04 -32.66 11.82
CA GLN A 166 23.02 -31.72 11.24
C GLN A 166 23.32 -31.98 9.76
N SER A 167 23.02 -33.19 9.27
CA SER A 167 23.12 -33.56 7.85
C SER A 167 21.84 -34.26 7.44
N VAL A 168 21.36 -33.96 6.24
CA VAL A 168 20.11 -34.49 5.70
C VAL A 168 20.27 -34.76 4.19
N GLN A 169 19.68 -35.83 3.70
CA GLN A 169 19.61 -36.09 2.27
C GLN A 169 18.59 -35.18 1.58
N GLY A 170 18.87 -34.79 0.35
CA GLY A 170 17.95 -34.01 -0.47
C GLY A 170 16.53 -34.61 -0.50
N GLY A 171 15.51 -33.75 -0.43
CA GLY A 171 14.10 -34.14 -0.39
C GLY A 171 13.58 -34.66 0.96
N ARG A 172 14.43 -34.86 1.96
CA ARG A 172 14.05 -35.28 3.32
C ARG A 172 13.67 -34.06 4.18
N GLU A 173 12.85 -34.32 5.17
CA GLU A 173 12.46 -33.31 6.15
C GLU A 173 13.47 -33.22 7.30
N VAL A 174 13.79 -32.00 7.71
CA VAL A 174 14.52 -31.66 8.93
C VAL A 174 13.67 -30.71 9.76
N VAL A 175 13.58 -30.96 11.07
CA VAL A 175 12.79 -30.12 11.98
C VAL A 175 13.73 -29.33 12.89
N PHE A 176 13.55 -28.01 12.89
CA PHE A 176 14.22 -27.11 13.81
C PHE A 176 13.28 -26.71 14.93
N GLN A 177 13.81 -26.58 16.15
CA GLN A 177 13.09 -26.04 17.28
C GLN A 177 13.77 -24.74 17.73
N VAL A 178 12.99 -23.67 17.80
CA VAL A 178 13.43 -22.35 18.28
C VAL A 178 12.87 -22.13 19.67
N LYS A 179 13.75 -21.84 20.64
CA LYS A 179 13.38 -21.58 22.05
C LYS A 179 13.96 -20.27 22.50
N GLY A 180 13.27 -19.58 23.38
CA GLY A 180 13.84 -18.48 24.16
C GLY A 180 14.58 -19.00 25.38
N ALA A 181 15.73 -18.41 25.73
CA ALA A 181 16.44 -18.73 26.97
C ALA A 181 15.53 -18.44 28.18
N ALA A 182 15.42 -19.39 29.09
CA ALA A 182 14.39 -19.47 30.12
C ALA A 182 14.26 -18.29 31.09
N THR A 183 15.22 -17.35 31.07
CA THR A 183 15.31 -16.24 32.03
C THR A 183 15.01 -14.85 31.47
N VAL A 184 14.68 -14.73 30.18
CA VAL A 184 14.88 -13.46 29.47
C VAL A 184 13.60 -12.73 29.07
N PHE A 185 12.51 -13.43 28.84
CA PHE A 185 11.30 -12.80 28.31
C PHE A 185 10.14 -12.86 29.31
N THR A 186 9.68 -11.71 29.77
CA THR A 186 8.39 -11.56 30.44
C THR A 186 7.26 -11.47 29.43
N ASP A 187 7.53 -10.88 28.28
CA ASP A 187 6.58 -10.64 27.21
C ASP A 187 6.93 -11.47 25.97
N PRO A 188 5.93 -11.88 25.15
CA PRO A 188 6.16 -12.61 23.91
C PRO A 188 7.10 -11.87 22.97
N LEU A 189 8.04 -12.59 22.37
CA LEU A 189 8.97 -12.08 21.37
C LEU A 189 8.40 -12.29 19.97
N ARG A 190 8.37 -11.25 19.17
CA ARG A 190 8.07 -11.37 17.74
C ARG A 190 9.33 -11.78 17.00
N CYS A 191 9.24 -12.84 16.21
CA CYS A 191 10.37 -13.41 15.51
C CYS A 191 10.11 -13.55 14.02
N CYS A 192 11.15 -13.35 13.22
CA CYS A 192 11.19 -13.86 11.85
C CYS A 192 12.23 -14.98 11.75
N VAL A 193 11.93 -15.93 10.88
CA VAL A 193 12.81 -17.06 10.60
C VAL A 193 13.03 -17.15 9.10
N THR A 194 14.31 -17.30 8.72
CA THR A 194 14.70 -17.62 7.35
C THR A 194 15.58 -18.83 7.30
N VAL A 195 15.39 -19.68 6.28
CA VAL A 195 16.29 -20.81 5.96
C VAL A 195 16.78 -20.65 4.54
N ILE A 196 18.09 -20.47 4.42
CA ILE A 196 18.75 -20.02 3.21
C ILE A 196 20.10 -20.73 3.01
N PRO A 197 20.64 -20.75 1.80
CA PRO A 197 22.01 -21.17 1.57
C PRO A 197 23.02 -20.33 2.37
N ALA A 198 24.10 -20.94 2.84
CA ALA A 198 25.19 -20.20 3.47
C ALA A 198 25.76 -19.14 2.51
N GLY A 199 26.13 -17.98 3.04
CA GLY A 199 26.58 -16.84 2.25
C GLY A 199 25.46 -15.93 1.69
N SER A 200 24.18 -16.32 1.86
CA SER A 200 23.04 -15.54 1.34
C SER A 200 22.74 -14.27 2.15
N ILE A 201 23.30 -14.13 3.33
CA ILE A 201 23.09 -13.00 4.22
C ILE A 201 24.38 -12.58 4.89
N ASP A 202 24.64 -11.29 4.91
CA ASP A 202 25.70 -10.71 5.73
C ASP A 202 25.19 -10.57 7.17
N LEU A 203 25.63 -11.49 8.00
CA LEU A 203 25.28 -11.50 9.43
C LEU A 203 25.94 -10.34 10.20
N SER A 204 26.99 -9.72 9.66
CA SER A 204 27.65 -8.54 10.21
C SER A 204 26.94 -7.25 9.80
N GLY A 205 26.11 -7.31 8.76
CA GLY A 205 25.36 -6.20 8.21
C GLY A 205 24.14 -5.88 9.08
N GLY A 206 24.28 -5.00 10.05
CA GLY A 206 23.15 -4.41 10.77
C GLY A 206 22.33 -3.49 9.86
N GLN A 207 21.11 -3.20 10.29
CA GLN A 207 20.28 -2.16 9.69
C GLN A 207 21.04 -0.81 9.74
N TYR A 208 21.15 -0.12 8.61
CA TYR A 208 21.70 1.23 8.62
C TYR A 208 20.63 2.17 9.19
N LYS A 209 20.92 2.75 10.34
CA LYS A 209 20.21 3.92 10.85
C LYS A 209 21.09 5.13 10.61
N ASN A 210 20.59 6.08 9.85
CA ASN A 210 21.23 7.39 9.83
C ASN A 210 21.20 7.96 11.24
N ALA A 211 22.30 8.60 11.67
CA ALA A 211 22.32 9.28 12.96
C ALA A 211 21.14 10.24 13.04
N PRO A 212 20.38 10.25 14.14
CA PRO A 212 19.27 11.17 14.27
C PRO A 212 19.79 12.60 14.12
N LEU A 213 19.32 13.29 13.08
CA LEU A 213 19.50 14.74 13.03
C LEU A 213 18.85 15.33 14.28
N ALA A 214 19.53 16.29 14.89
CA ALA A 214 18.96 17.08 15.98
C ALA A 214 17.58 17.55 15.55
N ALA A 215 16.59 17.39 16.43
CA ALA A 215 15.21 17.79 16.15
C ALA A 215 15.22 19.23 15.64
N SER A 216 14.88 19.42 14.38
CA SER A 216 14.79 20.75 13.81
C SER A 216 13.61 21.47 14.47
N ASP A 217 13.82 22.67 14.99
CA ASP A 217 12.76 23.54 15.50
C ASP A 217 11.69 23.87 14.45
N SER A 218 11.93 23.51 13.20
CA SER A 218 11.04 23.74 12.04
C SER A 218 10.12 22.56 11.70
N PHE A 219 9.89 21.59 12.60
CA PHE A 219 8.96 20.49 12.34
C PHE A 219 7.57 21.01 11.96
N ARG A 220 7.16 20.71 10.75
CA ARG A 220 5.81 21.01 10.25
C ARG A 220 5.14 19.70 9.87
N VAL A 221 3.89 19.51 10.31
CA VAL A 221 3.07 18.39 9.84
C VAL A 221 2.63 18.68 8.41
N SER A 222 3.28 18.04 7.46
CA SER A 222 2.95 18.08 6.03
C SER A 222 2.24 16.80 5.59
N PHE A 223 2.52 15.69 6.26
CA PHE A 223 1.97 14.38 5.97
C PHE A 223 1.19 13.89 7.18
N LEU A 224 -0.05 13.45 6.95
CA LEU A 224 -0.88 12.81 7.97
C LEU A 224 -0.57 11.30 7.99
N PRO A 225 -0.73 10.63 9.16
CA PRO A 225 -0.60 9.18 9.20
C PRO A 225 -1.74 8.51 8.44
N ASP A 226 -1.45 7.40 7.77
CA ASP A 226 -2.48 6.54 7.20
C ASP A 226 -3.17 5.78 8.32
N LEU A 227 -4.47 5.94 8.49
CA LEU A 227 -5.24 5.39 9.60
C LEU A 227 -6.27 4.37 9.11
N GLY A 228 -6.57 3.39 9.94
CA GLY A 228 -7.72 2.50 9.73
C GLY A 228 -7.60 1.55 8.54
N ASN A 229 -6.40 1.11 8.18
CA ASN A 229 -6.12 0.24 7.02
C ASN A 229 -6.51 0.87 5.67
N SER A 230 -6.45 2.17 5.57
CA SER A 230 -6.66 2.93 4.33
C SER A 230 -5.38 3.66 3.93
N VAL A 231 -5.21 3.90 2.66
CA VAL A 231 -4.12 4.72 2.12
C VAL A 231 -4.62 6.12 1.86
N SER A 232 -3.80 7.13 2.20
CA SER A 232 -4.16 8.53 2.00
C SER A 232 -3.63 9.04 0.65
N ILE A 233 -4.54 9.55 -0.17
CA ILE A 233 -4.22 10.27 -1.40
C ILE A 233 -4.34 11.75 -1.09
N SER A 234 -3.29 12.52 -1.35
CA SER A 234 -3.28 13.96 -1.16
C SER A 234 -3.00 14.70 -2.45
N GLY A 235 -3.31 15.99 -2.45
CA GLY A 235 -3.08 16.81 -3.63
C GLY A 235 -3.50 18.26 -3.42
N THR A 236 -3.54 18.99 -4.52
CA THR A 236 -3.83 20.42 -4.54
C THR A 236 -4.76 20.76 -5.71
N VAL A 237 -5.70 21.66 -5.48
CA VAL A 237 -6.52 22.26 -6.52
C VAL A 237 -5.83 23.54 -6.99
N VAL A 238 -5.65 23.69 -8.30
CA VAL A 238 -5.03 24.88 -8.91
C VAL A 238 -5.95 25.49 -9.95
N GLY A 239 -5.88 26.81 -10.05
CA GLY A 239 -6.56 27.58 -11.09
C GLY A 239 -5.71 27.74 -12.35
N PRO A 240 -6.25 28.45 -13.37
CA PRO A 240 -5.54 28.72 -14.63
C PRO A 240 -4.19 29.42 -14.45
N ASP A 241 -4.09 30.26 -13.43
CA ASP A 241 -2.87 31.01 -13.09
C ASP A 241 -1.87 30.21 -12.26
N GLN A 242 -2.09 28.90 -12.09
CA GLN A 242 -1.30 28.00 -11.26
C GLN A 242 -1.33 28.31 -9.75
N GLU A 243 -2.19 29.23 -9.33
CA GLU A 243 -2.43 29.53 -7.93
C GLU A 243 -3.37 28.48 -7.30
N THR A 244 -3.15 28.19 -6.03
CA THR A 244 -3.99 27.23 -5.31
C THR A 244 -5.38 27.79 -5.03
N VAL A 245 -6.41 26.96 -5.20
CA VAL A 245 -7.81 27.36 -5.00
C VAL A 245 -8.38 26.69 -3.74
N PRO A 246 -8.69 27.50 -2.71
CA PRO A 246 -9.22 26.98 -1.44
C PRO A 246 -10.68 26.59 -1.54
N TYR A 247 -11.11 25.75 -0.59
CA TYR A 247 -12.51 25.39 -0.32
C TYR A 247 -13.27 24.85 -1.56
N THR A 248 -12.55 24.13 -2.42
CA THR A 248 -13.14 23.47 -3.59
C THR A 248 -13.59 22.05 -3.20
N THR A 249 -14.83 21.70 -3.52
CA THR A 249 -15.30 20.33 -3.40
C THR A 249 -14.64 19.46 -4.48
N LEU A 250 -14.16 18.30 -4.06
CA LEU A 250 -13.57 17.28 -4.93
C LEU A 250 -14.44 16.03 -4.89
N HIS A 251 -14.71 15.48 -6.04
CA HIS A 251 -15.47 14.26 -6.27
C HIS A 251 -14.53 13.17 -6.71
N PHE A 252 -14.50 12.07 -5.97
CA PHE A 252 -13.70 10.89 -6.25
C PHE A 252 -14.64 9.75 -6.64
N SER A 253 -14.53 9.29 -7.86
CA SER A 253 -15.22 8.10 -8.34
C SER A 253 -14.24 6.95 -8.38
N LEU A 254 -14.58 5.87 -7.72
CA LEU A 254 -13.91 4.59 -7.81
C LEU A 254 -14.61 3.79 -8.88
N LEU A 255 -13.90 3.47 -9.95
CA LEU A 255 -14.42 2.72 -11.09
C LEU A 255 -13.95 1.26 -11.01
N GLY A 256 -14.61 0.36 -11.70
CA GLY A 256 -14.26 -1.06 -11.70
C GLY A 256 -15.39 -1.96 -11.19
N GLU A 257 -15.05 -3.16 -10.72
CA GLU A 257 -16.03 -4.19 -10.34
C GLU A 257 -16.94 -3.80 -9.17
N VAL A 258 -16.38 -3.07 -8.20
CA VAL A 258 -17.11 -2.55 -7.04
C VAL A 258 -17.00 -1.04 -7.02
N PRO A 259 -17.81 -0.34 -7.82
CA PRO A 259 -17.74 1.10 -7.91
C PRO A 259 -18.20 1.76 -6.60
N ASP A 260 -17.48 2.82 -6.20
CA ASP A 260 -17.83 3.64 -5.03
C ASP A 260 -17.61 5.12 -5.36
N TYR A 261 -18.02 5.97 -4.45
CA TYR A 261 -17.92 7.41 -4.60
C TYR A 261 -17.54 8.05 -3.27
N PHE A 262 -16.70 9.07 -3.33
CA PHE A 262 -16.28 9.85 -2.18
C PHE A 262 -16.25 11.33 -2.50
N ALA A 263 -16.30 12.15 -1.47
CA ALA A 263 -16.16 13.59 -1.62
C ALA A 263 -15.31 14.15 -0.48
N THR A 264 -14.48 15.14 -0.81
CA THR A 264 -13.74 15.94 0.17
C THR A 264 -13.71 17.39 -0.27
N MET A 265 -13.26 18.27 0.62
CA MET A 265 -13.09 19.70 0.33
C MET A 265 -11.63 20.10 0.56
N SER A 266 -11.05 20.87 -0.36
CA SER A 266 -9.74 21.43 -0.14
C SER A 266 -9.74 22.44 1.03
N ASP A 267 -8.62 22.55 1.71
CA ASP A 267 -8.43 23.47 2.83
C ASP A 267 -8.22 24.91 2.36
N LYS A 268 -7.93 25.82 3.29
CA LYS A 268 -7.63 27.23 3.01
C LYS A 268 -6.39 27.46 2.14
N HIS A 269 -5.59 26.44 1.91
CA HIS A 269 -4.40 26.48 1.05
C HIS A 269 -4.61 25.73 -0.27
N GLY A 270 -5.85 25.31 -0.57
CA GLY A 270 -6.17 24.52 -1.74
C GLY A 270 -5.74 23.05 -1.67
N ARG A 271 -5.25 22.57 -0.53
CA ARG A 271 -4.81 21.17 -0.33
C ARG A 271 -5.99 20.29 0.10
N PHE A 272 -5.96 19.06 -0.34
CA PHE A 272 -6.94 18.05 0.10
C PHE A 272 -6.22 16.76 0.49
N VAL A 273 -6.89 15.99 1.32
CA VAL A 273 -6.54 14.60 1.66
C VAL A 273 -7.80 13.77 1.55
N PHE A 274 -7.64 12.62 0.97
CA PHE A 274 -8.70 11.63 0.81
C PHE A 274 -8.14 10.27 1.24
N SER A 275 -8.91 9.49 2.00
CA SER A 275 -8.52 8.13 2.40
C SER A 275 -9.30 7.11 1.59
N THR A 276 -8.59 6.15 1.00
CA THR A 276 -9.21 5.06 0.24
C THR A 276 -10.10 4.20 1.14
N PRO A 277 -11.10 3.51 0.59
CA PRO A 277 -11.88 2.55 1.36
C PRO A 277 -11.01 1.43 1.92
N THR A 278 -11.38 0.91 3.07
CA THR A 278 -10.73 -0.27 3.66
C THR A 278 -11.12 -1.53 2.90
N GLY A 279 -10.18 -2.47 2.72
CA GLY A 279 -10.47 -3.77 2.10
C GLY A 279 -10.34 -3.81 0.57
N VAL A 280 -9.83 -2.75 -0.05
CA VAL A 280 -9.53 -2.72 -1.48
C VAL A 280 -8.05 -3.08 -1.65
N ASP A 281 -7.76 -4.29 -2.10
CA ASP A 281 -6.41 -4.83 -2.22
C ASP A 281 -5.90 -4.92 -3.67
N ASN A 282 -6.71 -4.48 -4.64
CA ASN A 282 -6.40 -4.55 -6.06
C ASN A 282 -6.12 -3.16 -6.66
N VAL A 283 -5.61 -3.16 -7.88
CA VAL A 283 -5.54 -1.93 -8.69
C VAL A 283 -6.96 -1.41 -8.92
N GLN A 284 -7.17 -0.16 -8.57
CA GLN A 284 -8.44 0.54 -8.71
C GLN A 284 -8.28 1.74 -9.64
N GLU A 285 -9.27 1.95 -10.47
CA GLU A 285 -9.32 3.12 -11.33
C GLU A 285 -10.01 4.27 -10.58
N PHE A 286 -9.28 5.34 -10.32
CA PHE A 286 -9.80 6.57 -9.70
C PHE A 286 -10.01 7.66 -10.74
N PHE A 287 -11.17 8.29 -10.65
CA PHE A 287 -11.49 9.50 -11.36
C PHE A 287 -11.77 10.62 -10.37
N VAL A 288 -10.95 11.67 -10.41
CA VAL A 288 -11.05 12.81 -9.50
C VAL A 288 -11.42 14.05 -10.27
N THR A 289 -12.45 14.74 -9.82
CA THR A 289 -12.89 15.99 -10.47
C THR A 289 -13.17 17.09 -9.46
N PRO A 290 -12.70 18.33 -9.69
CA PRO A 290 -13.06 19.47 -8.86
C PRO A 290 -14.47 19.94 -9.24
N GLU A 291 -15.28 20.27 -8.25
CA GLU A 291 -16.55 20.94 -8.49
C GLU A 291 -16.26 22.34 -9.05
N GLN A 292 -16.67 22.60 -10.27
CA GLN A 292 -16.38 23.86 -10.92
C GLN A 292 -17.54 24.37 -11.79
N GLU A 293 -17.59 25.69 -11.95
CA GLU A 293 -18.44 26.32 -12.95
C GLU A 293 -17.72 26.31 -14.29
N GLU A 294 -18.48 26.30 -15.39
CA GLU A 294 -17.89 26.30 -16.73
C GLU A 294 -16.99 27.53 -16.94
N GLY A 295 -15.76 27.26 -17.38
CA GLY A 295 -14.76 28.32 -17.64
C GLY A 295 -13.87 28.67 -16.45
N SER A 296 -14.07 28.07 -15.28
CA SER A 296 -13.19 28.32 -14.12
C SER A 296 -11.78 27.73 -14.29
N GLY A 297 -11.62 26.70 -15.12
CA GLY A 297 -10.32 26.12 -15.46
C GLY A 297 -9.56 25.53 -14.26
N LEU A 298 -10.30 24.98 -13.29
CA LEU A 298 -9.67 24.30 -12.15
C LEU A 298 -9.07 22.96 -12.58
N GLU A 299 -7.93 22.63 -12.03
CA GLU A 299 -7.24 21.36 -12.22
C GLU A 299 -6.89 20.71 -10.88
N VAL A 300 -6.90 19.38 -10.84
CA VAL A 300 -6.45 18.59 -9.70
C VAL A 300 -5.03 18.13 -9.95
N ARG A 301 -4.16 18.33 -8.96
CA ARG A 301 -2.80 17.76 -8.92
C ARG A 301 -2.68 16.81 -7.75
N ILE A 302 -2.38 15.56 -8.05
CA ILE A 302 -2.14 14.52 -7.03
C ILE A 302 -0.66 14.62 -6.61
N ASP A 303 -0.43 14.61 -5.31
CA ASP A 303 0.92 14.57 -4.75
C ASP A 303 1.58 13.22 -5.04
N GLN A 304 2.91 13.25 -5.12
CA GLN A 304 3.70 12.02 -5.20
C GLN A 304 3.49 11.16 -3.95
N GLU A 305 3.06 9.93 -4.17
CA GLU A 305 2.74 8.99 -3.10
C GLU A 305 3.97 8.57 -2.30
N PHE A 306 5.01 8.15 -3.02
CA PHE A 306 6.28 7.76 -2.41
C PHE A 306 7.17 8.97 -2.13
N ASP A 307 8.09 8.80 -1.17
CA ASP A 307 8.98 9.87 -0.76
C ASP A 307 10.04 10.19 -1.81
N SER A 308 10.05 11.43 -2.27
CA SER A 308 10.97 11.93 -3.29
C SER A 308 12.02 12.91 -2.74
N GLN A 309 12.17 12.99 -1.41
CA GLN A 309 13.18 13.86 -0.84
C GLN A 309 14.59 13.40 -1.23
N PRO A 310 15.49 14.35 -1.54
CA PRO A 310 16.85 14.01 -1.89
C PRO A 310 17.54 13.15 -0.81
N LEU A 311 18.11 12.06 -1.24
CA LEU A 311 18.77 11.09 -0.36
C LEU A 311 20.13 10.71 -0.98
N SER A 312 21.16 10.69 -0.15
CA SER A 312 22.46 10.14 -0.50
C SER A 312 22.84 9.08 0.54
N LEU A 313 22.88 7.85 0.11
CA LEU A 313 23.30 6.71 0.93
C LEU A 313 24.74 6.33 0.64
N PRO A 314 25.45 5.63 1.55
CA PRO A 314 26.79 5.13 1.31
C PRO A 314 26.85 4.34 0.00
N ALA A 315 27.73 4.75 -0.89
CA ALA A 315 27.98 4.10 -2.18
C ALA A 315 29.34 3.35 -2.11
N GLU A 316 29.33 2.17 -1.50
CA GLU A 316 30.53 1.32 -1.49
C GLU A 316 30.72 0.68 -2.86
N PRO A 317 31.99 0.45 -3.32
CA PRO A 317 32.23 -0.32 -4.53
C PRO A 317 31.59 -1.70 -4.43
N PHE A 318 30.90 -2.12 -5.51
CA PHE A 318 30.31 -3.46 -5.54
C PHE A 318 31.41 -4.51 -5.52
N GLN A 319 31.42 -5.34 -4.49
CA GLN A 319 32.36 -6.47 -4.33
C GLN A 319 31.60 -7.66 -3.75
N LEU A 320 31.90 -8.84 -4.25
CA LEU A 320 31.43 -10.11 -3.71
C LEU A 320 32.58 -10.80 -2.99
N SER A 321 32.32 -11.33 -1.81
CA SER A 321 33.23 -12.29 -1.15
C SER A 321 33.30 -13.60 -1.95
N GLU A 322 34.21 -14.48 -1.61
CA GLU A 322 34.30 -15.79 -2.27
C GLU A 322 33.03 -16.61 -2.11
N ASP A 323 32.45 -16.61 -0.90
CA ASP A 323 31.18 -17.29 -0.60
C ASP A 323 30.01 -16.68 -1.37
N GLU A 324 29.94 -15.35 -1.45
CA GLU A 324 28.91 -14.64 -2.20
C GLU A 324 29.05 -14.88 -3.72
N LEU A 325 30.27 -15.02 -4.23
CA LEU A 325 30.52 -15.32 -5.65
C LEU A 325 30.07 -16.75 -6.01
N GLU A 326 30.31 -17.71 -5.13
CA GLU A 326 29.82 -19.09 -5.31
C GLU A 326 28.31 -19.13 -5.24
N LEU A 327 27.73 -18.44 -4.26
CA LEU A 327 26.28 -18.26 -4.15
C LEU A 327 25.67 -17.63 -5.40
N ALA A 328 26.28 -16.55 -5.91
CA ALA A 328 25.81 -15.86 -7.12
C ALA A 328 25.75 -16.80 -8.34
N ARG A 329 26.76 -17.64 -8.51
CA ARG A 329 26.76 -18.65 -9.57
C ARG A 329 25.63 -19.66 -9.40
N ARG A 330 25.39 -20.11 -8.17
CA ARG A 330 24.30 -21.04 -7.85
C ARG A 330 22.93 -20.40 -8.09
N ILE A 331 22.70 -19.18 -7.64
CA ILE A 331 21.46 -18.43 -7.88
C ILE A 331 21.21 -18.29 -9.39
N ALA A 332 22.24 -17.89 -10.15
CA ALA A 332 22.12 -17.77 -11.61
C ALA A 332 21.75 -19.09 -12.28
N LEU A 333 22.34 -20.21 -11.83
CA LEU A 333 21.99 -21.55 -12.31
C LEU A 333 20.55 -21.91 -11.94
N ASN A 334 20.13 -21.66 -10.69
CA ASN A 334 18.78 -21.96 -10.22
C ASN A 334 17.72 -21.21 -11.04
N ILE A 335 17.96 -19.94 -11.36
CA ILE A 335 17.05 -19.14 -12.21
C ILE A 335 16.94 -19.76 -13.61
N GLN A 336 18.05 -20.18 -14.20
CA GLN A 336 18.04 -20.83 -15.53
C GLN A 336 17.28 -22.16 -15.49
N LEU A 337 17.48 -22.95 -14.44
CA LEU A 337 16.77 -24.22 -14.25
C LEU A 337 15.27 -23.98 -14.06
N THR A 338 14.89 -23.01 -13.22
CA THR A 338 13.48 -22.64 -13.03
C THR A 338 12.82 -22.28 -14.36
N LYS A 339 13.44 -21.40 -15.15
CA LYS A 339 12.92 -21.02 -16.47
C LYS A 339 12.84 -22.18 -17.47
N ALA A 340 13.74 -23.17 -17.36
CA ALA A 340 13.75 -24.34 -18.25
C ALA A 340 12.70 -25.39 -17.90
N PHE A 341 12.43 -25.60 -16.60
CA PHE A 341 11.53 -26.66 -16.12
C PHE A 341 10.14 -26.16 -15.79
N ILE A 342 9.98 -24.88 -15.52
CA ILE A 342 8.69 -24.25 -15.18
C ILE A 342 8.45 -23.10 -16.16
N PRO A 343 8.04 -23.40 -17.40
CA PRO A 343 7.73 -22.35 -18.39
C PRO A 343 6.43 -21.66 -18.00
N GLY A 344 6.51 -20.39 -17.69
CA GLY A 344 5.40 -19.51 -17.34
C GLY A 344 5.75 -18.64 -16.12
N ASP A 345 5.17 -17.45 -16.05
CA ASP A 345 5.18 -16.68 -14.82
C ASP A 345 4.52 -17.54 -13.74
N PHE A 346 5.17 -17.71 -12.59
CA PHE A 346 4.52 -18.31 -11.44
C PHE A 346 3.25 -17.51 -11.21
N PRO A 347 2.05 -18.09 -11.31
CA PRO A 347 0.89 -17.39 -10.84
C PRO A 347 1.15 -17.11 -9.36
N LEU A 348 1.28 -15.83 -9.02
CA LEU A 348 1.11 -15.41 -7.64
C LEU A 348 -0.20 -16.06 -7.21
N ASP A 349 -0.15 -16.92 -6.18
CA ASP A 349 -1.35 -17.54 -5.66
C ASP A 349 -2.23 -16.43 -5.08
N THR A 350 -3.03 -15.85 -5.95
CA THR A 350 -4.05 -14.86 -5.62
C THR A 350 -5.29 -15.52 -5.02
N SER A 351 -5.22 -16.82 -4.69
CA SER A 351 -6.34 -17.60 -4.16
C SER A 351 -6.79 -17.19 -2.75
N VAL A 352 -6.15 -16.21 -2.12
CA VAL A 352 -6.67 -15.53 -0.92
C VAL A 352 -7.55 -14.32 -1.28
N LEU A 353 -7.82 -14.08 -2.54
CA LEU A 353 -8.93 -13.23 -2.91
C LEU A 353 -10.20 -13.97 -2.49
N GLU A 354 -10.75 -13.59 -1.33
CA GLU A 354 -12.12 -13.96 -0.99
C GLU A 354 -12.95 -13.70 -2.25
N GLU A 355 -13.56 -14.76 -2.79
CA GLU A 355 -14.60 -14.64 -3.81
C GLU A 355 -15.63 -13.66 -3.28
N TYR A 356 -15.52 -12.39 -3.67
CA TYR A 356 -16.62 -11.46 -3.56
C TYR A 356 -17.71 -12.05 -4.45
N SER A 357 -18.62 -12.77 -3.82
CA SER A 357 -19.80 -13.29 -4.48
C SER A 357 -20.46 -12.15 -5.26
N GLU A 358 -20.78 -12.41 -6.51
CA GLU A 358 -21.69 -11.62 -7.37
C GLU A 358 -23.08 -11.52 -6.70
N GLY A 359 -23.19 -10.83 -5.61
CA GLY A 359 -24.39 -10.67 -4.83
C GLY A 359 -24.65 -9.21 -4.56
N ASN A 360 -25.53 -8.57 -5.35
CA ASN A 360 -26.18 -7.31 -5.05
C ASN A 360 -25.28 -6.31 -4.33
N SER A 361 -24.33 -5.70 -5.02
CA SER A 361 -23.57 -4.60 -4.46
C SER A 361 -24.53 -3.48 -4.07
N ILE A 362 -24.66 -3.26 -2.76
CA ILE A 362 -25.48 -2.15 -2.27
C ILE A 362 -24.80 -0.87 -2.75
N PRO A 363 -25.51 0.00 -3.50
CA PRO A 363 -24.93 1.25 -3.94
C PRO A 363 -24.34 2.05 -2.77
N PHE A 364 -23.26 2.79 -2.99
CA PHE A 364 -22.59 3.58 -1.94
C PHE A 364 -23.53 4.52 -1.17
N TYR A 365 -24.65 4.90 -1.75
CA TYR A 365 -25.69 5.72 -1.12
C TYR A 365 -26.75 4.90 -0.38
N GLY A 366 -26.63 3.57 -0.30
CA GLY A 366 -27.50 2.68 0.46
C GLY A 366 -28.74 2.21 -0.29
N THR A 367 -29.69 1.63 0.45
CA THR A 367 -30.89 0.97 -0.10
C THR A 367 -32.15 1.82 -0.06
N ARG A 368 -32.14 2.94 0.68
CA ARG A 368 -33.31 3.85 0.79
C ARG A 368 -33.34 4.80 -0.40
N VAL A 369 -33.70 4.27 -1.56
CA VAL A 369 -33.71 5.02 -2.82
C VAL A 369 -35.09 4.90 -3.49
N LYS A 370 -35.51 5.98 -4.15
CA LYS A 370 -36.60 5.93 -5.12
C LYS A 370 -35.99 5.53 -6.47
N ARG A 371 -36.26 4.31 -6.93
CA ARG A 371 -35.70 3.77 -8.15
C ARG A 371 -36.71 3.83 -9.28
N LEU A 372 -36.26 4.31 -10.44
CA LEU A 372 -36.98 4.35 -11.68
C LEU A 372 -36.23 3.51 -12.72
N LEU A 373 -36.84 2.43 -13.21
CA LEU A 373 -36.36 1.69 -14.36
C LEU A 373 -37.00 2.30 -15.61
N ILE A 374 -36.19 2.74 -16.56
CA ILE A 374 -36.68 3.48 -17.74
C ILE A 374 -37.59 2.61 -18.58
N ASP A 375 -37.34 1.30 -18.69
CA ASP A 375 -38.11 0.39 -19.49
C ASP A 375 -39.53 0.13 -18.99
N ASP A 376 -39.83 0.49 -17.73
CA ASP A 376 -41.17 0.33 -17.15
C ASP A 376 -42.16 1.43 -17.61
N TYR A 377 -41.69 2.44 -18.35
CA TYR A 377 -42.46 3.62 -18.69
C TYR A 377 -42.55 3.87 -20.19
N VAL A 378 -43.53 4.71 -20.55
CA VAL A 378 -43.69 5.17 -21.92
C VAL A 378 -42.48 5.98 -22.37
N ARG A 379 -42.02 5.81 -23.59
CA ARG A 379 -40.89 6.54 -24.16
C ARG A 379 -41.16 8.04 -24.16
N LEU A 380 -40.31 8.78 -23.49
CA LEU A 380 -40.26 10.23 -23.47
C LEU A 380 -39.05 10.72 -24.29
N PRO A 381 -39.06 11.96 -24.79
CA PRO A 381 -38.05 12.41 -25.74
C PRO A 381 -36.67 12.64 -25.12
N ASN A 382 -36.61 13.08 -23.83
CA ASN A 382 -35.38 13.42 -23.14
C ASN A 382 -35.55 13.28 -21.61
N LEU A 383 -34.46 13.45 -20.86
CA LEU A 383 -34.49 13.37 -19.40
C LEU A 383 -35.27 14.53 -18.75
N GLU A 384 -35.34 15.71 -19.40
CA GLU A 384 -36.16 16.81 -18.91
C GLU A 384 -37.62 16.37 -18.75
N GLU A 385 -38.17 15.72 -19.76
CA GLU A 385 -39.55 15.19 -19.72
C GLU A 385 -39.72 14.03 -18.72
N ILE A 386 -38.69 13.20 -18.53
CA ILE A 386 -38.66 12.16 -17.48
C ILE A 386 -38.81 12.81 -16.10
N PHE A 387 -38.03 13.84 -15.81
CA PHE A 387 -38.09 14.51 -14.51
C PHE A 387 -39.43 15.22 -14.28
N ILE A 388 -39.93 15.92 -15.27
CA ILE A 388 -41.22 16.62 -15.16
C ILE A 388 -42.38 15.65 -14.88
N ASN A 389 -42.41 14.53 -15.60
CA ASN A 389 -43.60 13.65 -15.58
C ASN A 389 -43.48 12.50 -14.56
N LEU A 390 -42.27 12.02 -14.24
CA LEU A 390 -42.07 10.80 -13.45
C LEU A 390 -41.36 11.05 -12.10
N ILE A 391 -40.58 12.13 -11.98
CA ILE A 391 -39.77 12.40 -10.79
C ILE A 391 -39.97 13.88 -10.37
N PRO A 392 -41.16 14.25 -9.85
CA PRO A 392 -41.47 15.65 -9.54
C PRO A 392 -40.61 16.27 -8.43
N GLU A 393 -39.89 15.45 -7.68
CA GLU A 393 -38.89 15.90 -6.70
C GLU A 393 -37.66 16.52 -7.37
N VAL A 394 -37.35 16.17 -8.61
CA VAL A 394 -36.27 16.78 -9.38
C VAL A 394 -36.82 17.99 -10.12
N GLN A 395 -36.35 19.16 -9.72
CA GLN A 395 -36.72 20.42 -10.35
C GLN A 395 -35.50 21.15 -10.90
N PHE A 396 -35.72 21.95 -11.92
CA PHE A 396 -34.68 22.78 -12.50
C PHE A 396 -35.11 24.27 -12.52
N TYR A 397 -34.09 25.11 -12.38
CA TYR A 397 -34.21 26.54 -12.42
C TYR A 397 -33.07 27.17 -13.22
N ARG A 398 -33.30 28.35 -13.78
CA ARG A 398 -32.24 29.05 -14.52
C ARG A 398 -31.40 29.93 -13.60
N LYS A 399 -30.07 29.77 -13.69
CA LYS A 399 -29.08 30.62 -13.04
C LYS A 399 -28.01 30.99 -14.08
N GLN A 400 -27.80 32.29 -14.29
CA GLN A 400 -26.82 32.82 -15.27
C GLN A 400 -27.00 32.24 -16.69
N GLY A 401 -28.25 32.04 -17.13
CA GLY A 401 -28.57 31.51 -18.44
C GLY A 401 -28.53 29.99 -18.58
N LYS A 402 -28.08 29.25 -17.55
CA LYS A 402 -27.96 27.78 -17.54
C LYS A 402 -28.99 27.15 -16.62
N ASN A 403 -29.42 25.95 -16.98
CA ASN A 403 -30.26 25.14 -16.10
C ASN A 403 -29.43 24.59 -14.92
N LYS A 404 -30.02 24.65 -13.74
CA LYS A 404 -29.50 24.02 -12.53
C LYS A 404 -30.58 23.12 -11.94
N ILE A 405 -30.18 21.95 -11.51
CA ILE A 405 -31.07 20.96 -10.88
C ILE A 405 -31.05 21.17 -9.36
N ARG A 406 -32.21 21.01 -8.75
CA ARG A 406 -32.40 20.89 -7.30
C ARG A 406 -33.30 19.71 -6.99
N ILE A 407 -33.12 19.12 -5.84
CA ILE A 407 -33.96 18.04 -5.33
C ILE A 407 -34.86 18.59 -4.24
N LEU A 408 -36.14 18.29 -4.32
CA LEU A 408 -37.15 18.66 -3.29
C LEU A 408 -37.31 17.54 -2.27
N SER A 409 -37.54 17.93 -1.05
CA SER A 409 -37.84 17.03 0.06
C SER A 409 -38.83 17.70 1.02
N ASP A 410 -39.46 16.92 1.88
CA ASP A 410 -40.21 17.43 3.04
C ASP A 410 -39.27 18.13 4.05
N ASN A 411 -37.99 17.86 4.00
CA ASN A 411 -36.98 18.55 4.79
C ASN A 411 -36.52 19.84 4.11
N ASN A 412 -37.02 20.98 4.58
CA ASN A 412 -36.70 22.28 4.00
C ASN A 412 -35.21 22.63 4.00
N SER A 413 -34.39 21.98 4.85
CA SER A 413 -32.95 22.23 4.92
C SER A 413 -32.17 21.64 3.75
N ILE A 414 -32.77 20.75 2.96
CA ILE A 414 -32.10 20.14 1.79
C ILE A 414 -31.62 21.20 0.78
N GLY A 415 -32.41 22.27 0.62
CA GLY A 415 -32.13 23.35 -0.34
C GLY A 415 -30.91 24.22 -0.01
N ILE A 416 -30.29 24.04 1.18
CA ILE A 416 -29.05 24.74 1.56
C ILE A 416 -27.86 24.15 0.82
N TYR A 417 -27.93 22.85 0.51
CA TYR A 417 -26.85 22.10 -0.10
C TYR A 417 -27.10 21.87 -1.60
N ARG A 418 -26.04 21.80 -2.38
CA ARG A 418 -26.13 21.40 -3.79
C ARG A 418 -26.41 19.90 -3.87
N PRO A 419 -27.26 19.43 -4.81
CA PRO A 419 -27.45 18.00 -5.01
C PRO A 419 -26.21 17.35 -5.64
N LEU A 420 -25.93 16.11 -5.30
CA LEU A 420 -25.00 15.27 -6.01
C LEU A 420 -25.70 14.66 -7.24
N ILE A 421 -25.23 15.01 -8.43
CA ILE A 421 -25.75 14.50 -9.69
C ILE A 421 -24.64 13.72 -10.37
N MET A 422 -24.93 12.47 -10.76
CA MET A 422 -23.93 11.60 -11.36
C MET A 422 -24.53 10.72 -12.45
N ILE A 423 -23.67 10.35 -13.40
CA ILE A 423 -23.90 9.28 -14.37
C ILE A 423 -22.78 8.27 -14.20
N ASP A 424 -23.13 6.99 -14.11
CA ASP A 424 -22.17 5.88 -13.97
C ASP A 424 -21.08 6.18 -12.93
N HIS A 425 -21.50 6.66 -11.75
CA HIS A 425 -20.66 7.06 -10.61
C HIS A 425 -19.81 8.33 -10.80
N ILE A 426 -19.80 8.95 -11.96
CA ILE A 426 -19.07 10.20 -12.24
C ILE A 426 -19.99 11.41 -12.07
N SER A 427 -19.55 12.41 -11.30
CA SER A 427 -20.30 13.64 -11.05
C SER A 427 -20.45 14.48 -12.31
N VAL A 428 -21.65 14.99 -12.57
CA VAL A 428 -22.00 15.82 -13.73
C VAL A 428 -22.34 17.22 -13.29
N PHE A 429 -21.70 18.23 -13.89
CA PHE A 429 -21.90 19.65 -13.60
C PHE A 429 -22.61 20.40 -14.73
N ASP A 430 -22.60 19.84 -15.96
CA ASP A 430 -23.35 20.34 -17.10
C ASP A 430 -24.77 19.76 -17.11
N HIS A 431 -25.67 20.50 -16.44
CA HIS A 431 -27.06 20.08 -16.32
C HIS A 431 -27.84 20.28 -17.62
N ASP A 432 -27.41 21.19 -18.50
CA ASP A 432 -28.05 21.38 -19.81
C ASP A 432 -27.83 20.14 -20.70
N ALA A 433 -26.60 19.65 -20.78
CA ALA A 433 -26.28 18.41 -21.48
C ALA A 433 -27.06 17.22 -20.89
N LEU A 434 -27.15 17.12 -19.56
CA LEU A 434 -27.88 16.06 -18.87
C LEU A 434 -29.37 16.05 -19.27
N LEU A 435 -30.04 17.21 -19.23
CA LEU A 435 -31.49 17.32 -19.51
C LEU A 435 -31.84 16.93 -20.95
N THR A 436 -30.92 17.10 -21.89
CA THR A 436 -31.12 16.76 -23.30
C THR A 436 -30.86 15.30 -23.65
N LEU A 437 -30.37 14.49 -22.70
CA LEU A 437 -30.08 13.07 -22.94
C LEU A 437 -31.33 12.30 -23.34
N SER A 438 -31.18 11.40 -24.33
CA SER A 438 -32.19 10.44 -24.70
C SER A 438 -32.35 9.36 -23.61
N PRO A 439 -33.57 9.12 -23.11
CA PRO A 439 -33.83 8.04 -22.17
C PRO A 439 -33.47 6.63 -22.69
N GLU A 440 -33.38 6.44 -24.00
CA GLU A 440 -32.97 5.16 -24.59
C GLU A 440 -31.54 4.76 -24.20
N LYS A 441 -30.70 5.73 -23.84
CA LYS A 441 -29.32 5.48 -23.37
C LYS A 441 -29.26 5.14 -21.86
N ILE A 442 -30.35 5.35 -21.14
CA ILE A 442 -30.42 5.22 -19.68
C ILE A 442 -31.13 3.91 -19.32
N GLU A 443 -30.60 3.21 -18.36
CA GLU A 443 -31.19 2.00 -17.79
C GLU A 443 -32.07 2.33 -16.60
N ARG A 444 -31.51 3.13 -15.67
CA ARG A 444 -32.11 3.35 -14.35
C ARG A 444 -31.73 4.73 -13.79
N ILE A 445 -32.61 5.27 -12.98
CA ILE A 445 -32.40 6.48 -12.20
C ILE A 445 -32.72 6.18 -10.73
N ASP A 446 -31.77 6.43 -9.85
CA ASP A 446 -31.94 6.32 -8.41
C ASP A 446 -31.94 7.73 -7.78
N LEU A 447 -32.93 8.03 -6.96
CA LEU A 447 -33.10 9.31 -6.28
C LEU A 447 -33.10 9.15 -4.77
N ILE A 448 -32.27 9.94 -4.09
CA ILE A 448 -32.34 10.19 -2.65
C ILE A 448 -32.73 11.65 -2.46
N ASN A 449 -33.85 11.88 -1.86
CA ASN A 449 -34.39 13.22 -1.58
C ASN A 449 -34.24 13.62 -0.12
N ASP A 450 -33.14 13.31 0.50
CA ASP A 450 -32.75 13.71 1.86
C ASP A 450 -31.30 14.19 1.85
N ILE A 451 -30.88 14.88 2.92
CA ILE A 451 -29.50 15.33 3.06
C ILE A 451 -28.59 14.11 3.08
N TYR A 452 -27.61 14.08 2.18
CA TYR A 452 -26.64 13.00 2.06
C TYR A 452 -25.24 13.49 2.45
N LEU A 453 -24.61 12.78 3.38
CA LEU A 453 -23.25 13.08 3.86
C LEU A 453 -22.28 12.04 3.30
N LYS A 454 -21.24 12.49 2.62
CA LYS A 454 -20.15 11.63 2.17
C LYS A 454 -18.81 12.34 2.41
N GLY A 455 -17.94 11.71 3.20
CA GLY A 455 -16.73 12.37 3.67
C GLY A 455 -17.05 13.59 4.55
N ASN A 456 -16.48 14.74 4.22
CA ASN A 456 -16.72 16.01 4.89
C ASN A 456 -17.68 16.93 4.09
N VAL A 457 -18.37 16.40 3.09
CA VAL A 457 -19.27 17.14 2.20
C VAL A 457 -20.71 16.72 2.43
N ALA A 458 -21.59 17.71 2.51
CA ALA A 458 -23.04 17.55 2.59
C ALA A 458 -23.68 17.88 1.24
N PHE A 459 -24.54 16.98 0.76
CA PHE A 459 -25.30 17.15 -0.48
C PHE A 459 -26.79 17.27 -0.22
N GLY A 460 -27.46 18.09 -1.01
CA GLY A 460 -28.91 18.27 -1.00
C GLY A 460 -29.62 17.19 -1.83
N GLY A 461 -29.40 15.93 -1.47
CA GLY A 461 -29.90 14.76 -2.18
C GLY A 461 -28.91 14.20 -3.20
N VAL A 462 -29.23 13.01 -3.72
CA VAL A 462 -28.46 12.31 -4.75
C VAL A 462 -29.37 11.93 -5.92
N LEU A 463 -28.94 12.27 -7.13
CA LEU A 463 -29.53 11.82 -8.38
C LEU A 463 -28.48 10.99 -9.11
N ALA A 464 -28.57 9.67 -9.00
CA ALA A 464 -27.66 8.74 -9.65
C ALA A 464 -28.35 8.13 -10.89
N ILE A 465 -27.73 8.33 -12.05
CA ILE A 465 -28.22 7.88 -13.35
C ILE A 465 -27.24 6.79 -13.84
N TYR A 466 -27.79 5.72 -14.34
CA TYR A 466 -27.02 4.58 -14.88
C TYR A 466 -27.29 4.44 -16.36
N SER A 467 -26.24 4.56 -17.16
CA SER A 467 -26.33 4.35 -18.59
C SER A 467 -26.33 2.85 -18.92
N ARG A 468 -26.91 2.47 -20.07
CA ARG A 468 -26.95 1.06 -20.52
C ARG A 468 -25.60 0.48 -20.87
N LYS A 469 -24.63 1.32 -21.17
CA LYS A 469 -23.29 0.92 -21.62
C LYS A 469 -22.18 1.22 -20.64
N GLY A 470 -22.46 1.92 -19.54
CA GLY A 470 -21.44 2.41 -18.62
C GLY A 470 -20.52 3.47 -19.26
N ASP A 471 -21.02 4.22 -20.27
CA ASP A 471 -20.26 5.18 -21.06
C ASP A 471 -20.70 6.63 -20.83
N MET A 472 -21.25 6.92 -19.66
CA MET A 472 -21.83 8.22 -19.27
C MET A 472 -22.92 8.70 -20.25
N ALA A 473 -23.59 7.78 -20.96
CA ALA A 473 -24.57 8.08 -21.99
C ALA A 473 -24.08 9.02 -23.09
N GLY A 474 -22.76 9.18 -23.24
CA GLY A 474 -22.09 10.06 -24.20
C GLY A 474 -21.99 11.52 -23.77
N ILE A 475 -22.10 11.83 -22.47
CA ILE A 475 -21.72 13.13 -21.91
C ILE A 475 -20.19 13.18 -21.77
N ASP A 476 -19.63 14.33 -22.13
CA ASP A 476 -18.19 14.59 -21.94
C ASP A 476 -17.81 14.56 -20.46
N LEU A 477 -16.65 14.02 -20.16
CA LEU A 477 -16.08 14.04 -18.80
C LEU A 477 -15.85 15.49 -18.33
N PRO A 478 -16.06 15.77 -17.04
CA PRO A 478 -15.80 17.09 -16.48
C PRO A 478 -14.34 17.54 -16.75
N LYS A 479 -14.17 18.78 -17.15
CA LYS A 479 -12.84 19.35 -17.40
C LYS A 479 -12.03 19.45 -16.11
N GLY A 480 -10.69 19.44 -16.22
CA GLY A 480 -9.79 19.53 -15.07
C GLY A 480 -9.76 18.28 -14.17
N SER A 481 -10.38 17.21 -14.63
CA SER A 481 -10.36 15.91 -13.95
C SER A 481 -9.05 15.19 -14.15
N TYR A 482 -8.73 14.31 -13.20
CA TYR A 482 -7.56 13.46 -13.24
C TYR A 482 -7.98 12.00 -13.10
N PHE A 483 -7.53 11.17 -14.02
CA PHE A 483 -7.77 9.72 -14.04
C PHE A 483 -6.46 8.99 -13.78
N PHE A 484 -6.44 8.02 -12.88
CA PHE A 484 -5.26 7.25 -12.56
C PHE A 484 -5.59 5.88 -11.99
N ASP A 485 -4.76 4.91 -12.31
CA ASP A 485 -4.75 3.61 -11.67
C ASP A 485 -4.04 3.73 -10.32
N TYR A 486 -4.64 3.16 -9.30
CA TYR A 486 -4.12 3.20 -7.95
C TYR A 486 -4.07 1.80 -7.34
N GLU A 487 -2.89 1.35 -7.02
CA GLU A 487 -2.65 0.13 -6.28
C GLU A 487 -2.64 0.42 -4.78
N SER A 488 -3.64 -0.05 -4.05
CA SER A 488 -3.78 0.24 -2.62
C SER A 488 -2.74 -0.52 -1.80
N PHE A 489 -2.68 -1.84 -1.94
CA PHE A 489 -1.75 -2.67 -1.21
C PHE A 489 -1.18 -3.78 -2.08
N HIS A 490 0.06 -4.11 -1.84
CA HIS A 490 0.68 -5.30 -2.39
C HIS A 490 0.24 -6.54 -1.60
N PRO A 491 0.10 -7.68 -2.27
CA PRO A 491 -0.27 -8.92 -1.60
C PRO A 491 0.83 -9.36 -0.62
N VAL A 492 0.40 -9.98 0.48
CA VAL A 492 1.31 -10.63 1.43
C VAL A 492 1.61 -12.03 0.91
N LEU A 493 2.86 -12.30 0.61
CA LEU A 493 3.33 -13.62 0.22
C LEU A 493 4.05 -14.27 1.40
N SER A 494 3.49 -15.34 1.94
CA SER A 494 4.13 -16.15 2.95
C SER A 494 4.72 -17.41 2.32
N LEU A 495 6.01 -17.63 2.49
CA LEU A 495 6.70 -18.87 2.06
C LEU A 495 6.72 -19.93 3.18
N MET A 496 5.69 -19.99 4.00
CA MET A 496 5.66 -20.96 5.11
C MET A 496 5.69 -22.43 4.67
N GLU A 497 5.27 -22.72 3.44
CA GLU A 497 5.32 -24.08 2.88
C GLU A 497 5.87 -24.06 1.45
N ALA A 498 6.76 -25.01 1.17
CA ALA A 498 7.12 -25.27 -0.21
C ALA A 498 5.90 -25.83 -0.95
N PRO A 499 5.54 -25.31 -2.13
CA PRO A 499 4.57 -26.01 -2.94
C PRO A 499 5.04 -27.45 -3.14
N PRO A 500 4.15 -28.45 -3.00
CA PRO A 500 4.52 -29.83 -3.24
C PRO A 500 5.02 -29.92 -4.69
N LEU A 501 6.27 -30.38 -4.87
CA LEU A 501 6.77 -30.64 -6.20
C LEU A 501 5.84 -31.70 -6.82
N GLN A 502 5.15 -31.31 -7.87
CA GLN A 502 4.19 -32.18 -8.56
C GLN A 502 4.91 -33.35 -9.30
N ASP A 503 6.20 -33.22 -9.53
CA ASP A 503 7.04 -34.22 -10.19
C ASP A 503 8.44 -34.24 -9.54
N ASP A 504 8.88 -35.40 -9.06
CA ASP A 504 10.23 -35.61 -8.50
C ASP A 504 11.36 -35.38 -9.51
N ARG A 505 11.03 -35.16 -10.78
CA ARG A 505 12.00 -34.83 -11.85
C ARG A 505 12.31 -33.33 -11.94
N VAL A 506 11.53 -32.50 -11.31
CA VAL A 506 11.77 -31.04 -11.28
C VAL A 506 12.71 -30.75 -10.12
N PRO A 507 13.90 -30.20 -10.36
CA PRO A 507 14.82 -29.88 -9.27
C PRO A 507 14.25 -28.75 -8.41
N ASP A 508 14.41 -28.88 -7.10
CA ASP A 508 14.09 -27.79 -6.18
C ASP A 508 15.17 -26.71 -6.25
N THR A 509 14.85 -25.60 -6.92
CA THR A 509 15.75 -24.50 -7.21
C THR A 509 15.55 -23.29 -6.29
N ARG A 510 14.79 -23.44 -5.20
CA ARG A 510 14.53 -22.34 -4.28
C ARG A 510 15.79 -21.83 -3.61
N ASN A 511 15.97 -20.51 -3.63
CA ASN A 511 17.08 -19.84 -2.93
C ASN A 511 16.69 -19.45 -1.49
N THR A 512 15.41 -19.30 -1.18
CA THR A 512 14.86 -19.22 0.18
C THR A 512 13.99 -20.45 0.42
N LEU A 513 14.41 -21.31 1.33
CA LEU A 513 13.70 -22.57 1.62
C LEU A 513 12.50 -22.34 2.53
N PHE A 514 12.63 -21.40 3.44
CA PHE A 514 11.59 -21.05 4.39
C PHE A 514 11.70 -19.58 4.77
N TRP A 515 10.57 -18.91 4.86
CA TRP A 515 10.43 -17.58 5.40
C TRP A 515 9.12 -17.46 6.19
N ALA A 516 9.24 -16.95 7.41
CA ALA A 516 8.10 -16.53 8.20
C ALA A 516 8.46 -15.25 8.95
N GLY A 517 7.71 -14.18 8.71
CA GLY A 517 8.05 -12.86 9.20
C GLY A 517 7.51 -12.53 10.58
N ASN A 518 6.42 -13.17 11.03
CA ASN A 518 5.71 -12.72 12.24
C ASN A 518 5.30 -13.88 13.16
N LEU A 519 6.28 -14.66 13.56
CA LEU A 519 6.09 -15.74 14.54
C LEU A 519 6.10 -15.16 15.96
N LEU A 520 5.30 -15.73 16.85
CA LEU A 520 5.24 -15.32 18.24
C LEU A 520 5.88 -16.39 19.12
N LEU A 521 7.01 -16.04 19.77
CA LEU A 521 7.69 -16.90 20.71
C LEU A 521 7.29 -16.52 22.13
N GLU A 522 6.48 -17.36 22.77
CA GLU A 522 6.05 -17.18 24.16
C GLU A 522 7.04 -17.82 25.13
N GLN A 523 7.08 -17.30 26.36
CA GLN A 523 7.95 -17.82 27.41
C GLN A 523 7.67 -19.32 27.67
N GLY A 524 8.74 -20.12 27.69
CA GLY A 524 8.68 -21.55 27.96
C GLY A 524 8.07 -22.40 26.83
N LYS A 525 7.68 -21.78 25.72
CA LYS A 525 7.26 -22.48 24.51
C LYS A 525 8.39 -22.57 23.49
N HIS A 526 8.22 -23.39 22.47
CA HIS A 526 9.10 -23.49 21.31
C HIS A 526 8.27 -23.39 20.03
N ILE A 527 8.94 -22.97 18.97
CA ILE A 527 8.38 -22.95 17.61
C ILE A 527 9.05 -24.10 16.86
N GLU A 528 8.25 -24.98 16.26
CA GLU A 528 8.74 -26.04 15.37
C GLU A 528 8.68 -25.57 13.92
N ILE A 529 9.76 -25.79 13.20
CA ILE A 529 9.93 -25.38 11.81
C ILE A 529 10.34 -26.61 11.01
N PRO A 530 9.39 -27.30 10.38
CA PRO A 530 9.69 -28.37 9.44
C PRO A 530 10.19 -27.78 8.12
N ILE A 531 11.30 -28.29 7.61
CA ILE A 531 11.90 -27.86 6.35
C ILE A 531 12.14 -29.07 5.48
N ARG A 532 11.67 -29.04 4.24
CA ARG A 532 12.10 -30.00 3.23
C ARG A 532 13.42 -29.57 2.64
N ALA A 533 14.44 -30.39 2.79
CA ALA A 533 15.77 -30.15 2.23
C ALA A 533 15.69 -30.04 0.70
N PRO A 534 16.36 -29.08 0.08
CA PRO A 534 16.37 -28.94 -1.38
C PRO A 534 17.14 -30.10 -2.05
N SER A 535 17.01 -30.23 -3.35
CA SER A 535 17.78 -31.21 -4.14
C SER A 535 19.24 -30.82 -4.29
N THR A 536 19.58 -29.57 -4.06
CA THR A 536 20.95 -29.04 -4.22
C THR A 536 21.73 -29.29 -2.93
N SER A 537 22.84 -30.03 -3.03
CA SER A 537 23.79 -30.25 -1.93
C SER A 537 24.49 -28.96 -1.53
N GLY A 538 24.85 -28.84 -0.26
CA GLY A 538 25.58 -27.68 0.26
C GLY A 538 25.23 -27.35 1.71
N ASN A 539 25.80 -26.26 2.21
CA ASN A 539 25.54 -25.75 3.55
C ASN A 539 24.41 -24.74 3.55
N TYR A 540 23.55 -24.86 4.54
CA TYR A 540 22.40 -23.98 4.74
C TYR A 540 22.40 -23.43 6.16
N VAL A 541 21.79 -22.26 6.31
CA VAL A 541 21.68 -21.54 7.57
C VAL A 541 20.21 -21.32 7.89
N ILE A 542 19.85 -21.65 9.12
CA ILE A 542 18.63 -21.14 9.73
C ILE A 542 18.99 -19.93 10.58
N LEU A 543 18.36 -18.80 10.32
CA LEU A 543 18.54 -17.55 11.04
C LEU A 543 17.22 -17.13 11.65
N VAL A 544 17.24 -16.93 12.95
CA VAL A 544 16.10 -16.40 13.73
C VAL A 544 16.48 -15.00 14.22
N ARG A 545 15.61 -14.04 13.95
CA ARG A 545 15.76 -12.66 14.45
C ARG A 545 14.48 -12.28 15.15
N GLY A 546 14.58 -11.72 16.34
CA GLY A 546 13.44 -11.37 17.16
C GLY A 546 13.54 -9.95 17.70
N ILE A 547 12.39 -9.38 18.01
CA ILE A 547 12.29 -8.06 18.64
C ILE A 547 11.40 -8.13 19.87
N SER A 548 11.89 -7.57 20.99
CA SER A 548 11.08 -7.39 22.19
C SER A 548 10.12 -6.20 22.04
N PRO A 549 9.07 -6.12 22.86
CA PRO A 549 8.22 -4.93 22.93
C PRO A 549 9.00 -3.65 23.24
N GLY A 550 10.10 -3.75 23.97
CA GLY A 550 11.03 -2.64 24.25
C GLY A 550 11.90 -2.24 23.07
N GLY A 551 11.92 -3.04 21.99
CA GLY A 551 12.70 -2.79 20.77
C GLY A 551 14.13 -3.31 20.81
N GLU A 552 14.45 -4.18 21.73
CA GLU A 552 15.73 -4.90 21.72
C GLU A 552 15.69 -6.01 20.66
N VAL A 553 16.76 -6.11 19.89
CA VAL A 553 16.86 -7.07 18.79
C VAL A 553 17.75 -8.24 19.20
N TYR A 554 17.27 -9.45 18.93
CA TYR A 554 17.92 -10.71 19.24
C TYR A 554 18.15 -11.52 17.98
N SER A 555 19.22 -12.29 17.93
CA SER A 555 19.47 -13.21 16.82
C SER A 555 20.06 -14.53 17.29
N ALA A 556 19.78 -15.58 16.55
CA ALA A 556 20.42 -16.88 16.65
C ALA A 556 20.55 -17.52 15.28
N THR A 557 21.63 -18.27 15.10
CA THR A 557 21.91 -19.02 13.86
C THR A 557 22.23 -20.47 14.17
N ALA A 558 21.82 -21.36 13.24
CA ALA A 558 22.29 -22.73 13.21
C ALA A 558 22.54 -23.13 11.75
N THR A 559 23.42 -24.12 11.54
CA THR A 559 23.77 -24.60 10.21
C THR A 559 23.42 -26.07 10.06
N PHE A 560 23.10 -26.48 8.84
CA PHE A 560 22.97 -27.89 8.47
C PHE A 560 23.48 -28.10 7.05
N SER A 561 23.84 -29.35 6.73
CA SER A 561 24.30 -29.73 5.40
C SER A 561 23.28 -30.60 4.68
N VAL A 562 23.16 -30.41 3.38
CA VAL A 562 22.39 -31.27 2.47
C VAL A 562 23.35 -32.07 1.63
N GLU A 563 23.20 -33.42 1.65
CA GLU A 563 24.01 -34.40 0.93
C GLU A 563 23.34 -34.87 -0.36
#